data_8ca083315a0e301d760015abb25bd698
#
_entry.id   8ca083315a0e301d760015abb25bd698
#
_cell.length_a   1.000
_cell.length_b   1.000
_cell.length_c   1.000
_cell.angle_alpha   90.00
_cell.angle_beta   90.00
_cell.angle_gamma   90.00
#
_symmetry.space_group_name_H-M   'P 1'
#
loop_
_entity.id
_entity.type
_entity.pdbx_description
1 polymer ?
#
loop_
_entity_poly.entity_id
_entity_poly.type
_entity_poly.pdbx_seq_one_letter_code
_entity_poly.pdbx_strand_id
1 'polypeptide(L)'
;PPQRYLSSAASDVYKRQQLAELGIEGYLTQHQHKSLLRFLTCGSVDDGKSTLIGRLLHDSKQIYEDQLAAVHSDSQRVGTTGERPDLALLVDGLQAEREQGITIDVAYRYFSTQKRKFIIADTPGHEQYTRNMATGASTCDLAVILIDARKGVLDQTRRHSFISNLLGLKHFVVAVNKMDLVEYSQQRFEEIRDEYLSFSENLQGETDIQIIPLSALEGDNVVEASDNLSWFEGPSLLDLLENVDVDQVKDCLLYTSPSPRDQLT
;
A
#
# COMPACT_ATOMS: atom_id res chain seq x y z
N PRO A 1 -8.89 -15.82 -26.66
CA PRO A 1 -9.09 -14.41 -26.36
C PRO A 1 -10.58 -14.07 -26.41
N PRO A 2 -11.35 -14.38 -25.40
CA PRO A 2 -12.49 -13.57 -25.00
C PRO A 2 -12.59 -13.34 -23.48
N GLN A 3 -11.49 -13.31 -22.73
CA GLN A 3 -11.53 -13.12 -21.27
C GLN A 3 -11.40 -11.65 -20.79
N ARG A 4 -11.29 -10.71 -21.72
CA ARG A 4 -11.18 -9.26 -21.36
C ARG A 4 -12.51 -8.54 -21.13
N TYR A 5 -13.66 -9.18 -21.35
CA TYR A 5 -14.95 -8.49 -21.34
C TYR A 5 -15.81 -8.70 -20.08
N LEU A 6 -15.47 -9.63 -19.19
CA LEU A 6 -16.31 -9.95 -18.02
C LEU A 6 -15.93 -9.20 -16.74
N SER A 7 -14.69 -8.67 -16.64
CA SER A 7 -14.26 -7.89 -15.47
C SER A 7 -14.85 -6.47 -15.40
N SER A 8 -15.53 -6.02 -16.45
CA SER A 8 -16.16 -4.71 -16.48
C SER A 8 -17.55 -4.65 -15.82
N ALA A 9 -18.24 -5.79 -15.69
CA ALA A 9 -19.67 -5.77 -15.39
C ALA A 9 -20.02 -5.26 -13.99
N ALA A 10 -19.34 -5.68 -12.93
CA ALA A 10 -19.68 -5.24 -11.56
C ALA A 10 -19.22 -3.80 -11.28
N SER A 11 -18.03 -3.42 -11.74
CA SER A 11 -17.59 -2.01 -11.73
C SER A 11 -18.48 -1.13 -12.58
N ASP A 12 -18.96 -1.68 -13.70
CA ASP A 12 -19.90 -0.98 -14.56
C ASP A 12 -21.28 -0.88 -13.92
N VAL A 13 -21.73 -1.85 -13.13
CA VAL A 13 -22.98 -1.79 -12.36
C VAL A 13 -22.87 -0.74 -11.26
N TYR A 14 -21.79 -0.72 -10.48
CA TYR A 14 -21.56 0.29 -9.44
C TYR A 14 -21.42 1.70 -10.03
N LYS A 15 -20.66 1.84 -11.11
CA LYS A 15 -20.55 3.09 -11.87
C LYS A 15 -21.90 3.51 -12.46
N ARG A 16 -22.68 2.57 -12.97
CA ARG A 16 -24.03 2.86 -13.49
C ARG A 16 -25.00 3.27 -12.40
N GLN A 17 -24.93 2.69 -11.20
CA GLN A 17 -25.73 3.12 -10.06
C GLN A 17 -25.34 4.54 -9.63
N GLN A 18 -24.06 4.84 -9.47
CA GLN A 18 -23.61 6.20 -9.15
C GLN A 18 -23.93 7.20 -10.26
N LEU A 19 -23.83 6.82 -11.53
CA LEU A 19 -24.23 7.65 -12.66
C LEU A 19 -25.75 7.88 -12.70
N ALA A 20 -26.54 6.90 -12.29
CA ALA A 20 -28.00 7.04 -12.21
C ALA A 20 -28.45 7.95 -11.06
N GLU A 21 -27.72 7.93 -9.93
CA GLU A 21 -28.03 8.75 -8.75
C GLU A 21 -27.53 10.19 -8.86
N LEU A 22 -26.34 10.42 -9.40
CA LEU A 22 -25.65 11.71 -9.42
C LEU A 22 -25.70 12.41 -10.78
N GLY A 23 -26.07 11.69 -11.84
CA GLY A 23 -25.86 12.13 -13.22
C GLY A 23 -24.38 12.16 -13.62
N ILE A 24 -24.11 12.28 -14.93
CA ILE A 24 -22.73 12.27 -15.46
C ILE A 24 -21.91 13.44 -14.91
N GLU A 25 -22.50 14.63 -14.82
CA GLU A 25 -21.81 15.83 -14.32
C GLU A 25 -21.47 15.72 -12.82
N GLY A 26 -22.40 15.23 -12.01
CA GLY A 26 -22.17 15.01 -10.57
C GLY A 26 -21.10 13.94 -10.32
N TYR A 27 -21.13 12.85 -11.08
CA TYR A 27 -20.10 11.80 -11.04
C TYR A 27 -18.72 12.34 -11.41
N LEU A 28 -18.61 13.09 -12.51
CA LEU A 28 -17.35 13.67 -12.96
C LEU A 28 -16.81 14.69 -11.96
N THR A 29 -17.68 15.58 -11.44
CA THR A 29 -17.29 16.58 -10.44
C THR A 29 -16.77 15.93 -9.17
N GLN A 30 -17.45 14.89 -8.67
CA GLN A 30 -17.01 14.14 -7.49
C GLN A 30 -15.65 13.45 -7.71
N HIS A 31 -15.40 12.93 -8.93
CA HIS A 31 -14.14 12.26 -9.24
C HIS A 31 -12.99 13.20 -9.61
N GLN A 32 -13.28 14.41 -10.14
CA GLN A 32 -12.25 15.39 -10.48
C GLN A 32 -11.55 15.99 -9.26
N HIS A 33 -12.27 16.16 -8.16
CA HIS A 33 -11.77 16.82 -6.96
C HIS A 33 -11.14 15.88 -5.92
N LYS A 34 -11.13 14.55 -6.17
CA LYS A 34 -10.44 13.63 -5.27
C LYS A 34 -8.94 13.82 -5.36
N SER A 35 -8.29 14.08 -4.22
CA SER A 35 -6.84 14.10 -4.12
C SER A 35 -6.24 12.73 -4.49
N LEU A 36 -5.00 12.71 -4.92
CA LEU A 36 -4.25 11.52 -5.27
C LEU A 36 -3.13 11.30 -4.27
N LEU A 37 -3.04 10.11 -3.69
CA LEU A 37 -1.91 9.68 -2.88
C LEU A 37 -1.17 8.54 -3.58
N ARG A 38 0.15 8.71 -3.73
CA ARG A 38 1.04 7.66 -4.20
C ARG A 38 1.83 7.16 -3.00
N PHE A 39 1.72 5.88 -2.69
CA PHE A 39 2.51 5.31 -1.63
C PHE A 39 3.16 4.00 -2.04
N LEU A 40 4.34 3.74 -1.50
CA LEU A 40 5.00 2.45 -1.68
C LEU A 40 4.77 1.58 -0.46
N THR A 41 4.75 0.27 -0.68
CA THR A 41 4.85 -0.73 0.38
C THR A 41 6.24 -1.32 0.37
N CYS A 42 6.93 -1.27 1.49
CA CYS A 42 8.26 -1.86 1.65
C CYS A 42 8.40 -2.54 3.02
N GLY A 43 9.42 -3.35 3.16
CA GLY A 43 9.67 -4.18 4.33
C GLY A 43 10.46 -5.40 3.91
N SER A 44 10.79 -6.28 4.85
CA SER A 44 11.54 -7.50 4.58
C SER A 44 10.68 -8.55 3.86
N VAL A 45 11.32 -9.61 3.42
CA VAL A 45 10.61 -10.78 2.89
C VAL A 45 9.73 -11.37 4.00
N ASP A 46 8.54 -11.80 3.65
CA ASP A 46 7.53 -12.37 4.55
C ASP A 46 6.93 -11.39 5.59
N ASP A 47 7.16 -10.10 5.50
CA ASP A 47 6.49 -9.12 6.39
C ASP A 47 5.00 -8.92 6.05
N GLY A 48 4.52 -9.52 4.92
CA GLY A 48 3.10 -9.52 4.54
C GLY A 48 2.68 -8.35 3.64
N LYS A 49 3.61 -7.82 2.82
CA LYS A 49 3.32 -6.73 1.87
C LYS A 49 2.19 -7.07 0.90
N SER A 50 2.32 -8.17 0.17
CA SER A 50 1.31 -8.62 -0.80
C SER A 50 -0.03 -8.93 -0.11
N THR A 51 0.00 -9.51 1.10
CA THR A 51 -1.20 -9.75 1.90
C THR A 51 -1.90 -8.45 2.27
N LEU A 52 -1.14 -7.42 2.70
CA LEU A 52 -1.70 -6.11 3.04
C LEU A 52 -2.33 -5.42 1.84
N ILE A 53 -1.63 -5.43 0.69
CA ILE A 53 -2.16 -4.84 -0.55
C ILE A 53 -3.43 -5.58 -0.98
N GLY A 54 -3.39 -6.92 -0.97
CA GLY A 54 -4.55 -7.74 -1.30
C GLY A 54 -5.73 -7.45 -0.38
N ARG A 55 -5.49 -7.27 0.94
CA ARG A 55 -6.51 -6.89 1.93
C ARG A 55 -7.09 -5.49 1.66
N LEU A 56 -6.25 -4.50 1.42
CA LEU A 56 -6.71 -3.15 1.08
C LEU A 56 -7.58 -3.15 -0.18
N LEU A 57 -7.19 -3.87 -1.22
CA LEU A 57 -7.96 -4.00 -2.45
C LEU A 57 -9.28 -4.75 -2.24
N HIS A 58 -9.27 -5.80 -1.43
CA HIS A 58 -10.45 -6.59 -1.12
C HIS A 58 -11.47 -5.77 -0.32
N ASP A 59 -11.05 -5.21 0.81
CA ASP A 59 -11.96 -4.57 1.76
C ASP A 59 -12.43 -3.20 1.26
N SER A 60 -11.66 -2.54 0.36
CA SER A 60 -12.13 -1.35 -0.37
C SER A 60 -13.14 -1.66 -1.49
N LYS A 61 -13.59 -2.92 -1.61
CA LYS A 61 -14.56 -3.40 -2.62
C LYS A 61 -14.13 -3.11 -4.08
N GLN A 62 -12.83 -3.14 -4.33
CA GLN A 62 -12.27 -2.92 -5.67
C GLN A 62 -11.99 -4.23 -6.42
N ILE A 63 -12.19 -5.37 -5.74
CA ILE A 63 -12.02 -6.70 -6.33
C ILE A 63 -13.37 -7.23 -6.78
N TYR A 64 -13.40 -7.77 -7.98
CA TYR A 64 -14.59 -8.35 -8.58
C TYR A 64 -14.82 -9.78 -8.08
N GLU A 65 -16.09 -10.20 -8.00
CA GLU A 65 -16.47 -11.55 -7.58
C GLU A 65 -15.78 -12.64 -8.39
N ASP A 66 -15.58 -12.42 -9.70
CA ASP A 66 -14.87 -13.36 -10.58
C ASP A 66 -13.39 -13.51 -10.20
N GLN A 67 -12.75 -12.42 -9.78
CA GLN A 67 -11.36 -12.44 -9.31
C GLN A 67 -11.25 -13.14 -7.96
N LEU A 68 -12.21 -12.91 -7.07
CA LEU A 68 -12.30 -13.63 -5.80
C LEU A 68 -12.50 -15.13 -6.00
N ALA A 69 -13.36 -15.52 -6.93
CA ALA A 69 -13.59 -16.94 -7.28
C ALA A 69 -12.30 -17.58 -7.85
N ALA A 70 -11.56 -16.86 -8.70
CA ALA A 70 -10.27 -17.32 -9.22
C ALA A 70 -9.24 -17.48 -8.09
N VAL A 71 -9.12 -16.49 -7.20
CA VAL A 71 -8.24 -16.55 -6.02
C VAL A 71 -8.61 -17.71 -5.11
N HIS A 72 -9.89 -17.96 -4.85
CA HIS A 72 -10.33 -19.12 -4.08
C HIS A 72 -9.87 -20.43 -4.71
N SER A 73 -10.01 -20.58 -6.03
CA SER A 73 -9.56 -21.77 -6.76
C SER A 73 -8.04 -21.93 -6.72
N ASP A 74 -7.30 -20.85 -6.90
CA ASP A 74 -5.84 -20.85 -6.88
C ASP A 74 -5.30 -21.04 -5.46
N SER A 75 -5.94 -20.47 -4.43
CA SER A 75 -5.59 -20.65 -3.03
C SER A 75 -5.66 -22.12 -2.58
N GLN A 76 -6.62 -22.87 -3.09
CA GLN A 76 -6.72 -24.31 -2.81
C GLN A 76 -5.57 -25.13 -3.44
N ARG A 77 -4.92 -24.60 -4.48
CA ARG A 77 -3.83 -25.30 -5.19
C ARG A 77 -2.44 -24.90 -4.71
N VAL A 78 -2.24 -23.61 -4.40
CA VAL A 78 -0.92 -23.03 -4.17
C VAL A 78 -0.89 -22.10 -2.93
N GLY A 79 -2.06 -21.80 -2.35
CA GLY A 79 -2.17 -20.86 -1.23
C GLY A 79 -1.47 -21.34 0.05
N THR A 80 -0.96 -20.40 0.82
CA THR A 80 -0.25 -20.62 2.10
C THR A 80 -1.16 -20.47 3.32
N THR A 81 -2.42 -20.03 3.13
CA THR A 81 -3.36 -19.65 4.21
C THR A 81 -4.37 -20.74 4.59
N GLY A 82 -4.21 -21.98 4.10
CA GLY A 82 -5.10 -23.11 4.38
C GLY A 82 -6.45 -22.98 3.64
N GLU A 83 -7.57 -23.04 4.39
CA GLU A 83 -8.92 -22.96 3.80
C GLU A 83 -9.36 -21.52 3.42
N ARG A 84 -8.62 -20.49 3.86
CA ARG A 84 -8.93 -19.08 3.58
C ARG A 84 -8.35 -18.65 2.24
N PRO A 85 -9.00 -17.70 1.53
CA PRO A 85 -8.45 -17.16 0.29
C PRO A 85 -7.13 -16.45 0.57
N ASP A 86 -6.09 -16.82 -0.16
CA ASP A 86 -4.80 -16.15 -0.09
C ASP A 86 -4.85 -14.87 -0.93
N LEU A 87 -5.09 -13.74 -0.26
CA LEU A 87 -5.21 -12.44 -0.93
C LEU A 87 -3.90 -11.95 -1.55
N ALA A 88 -2.75 -12.54 -1.17
CA ALA A 88 -1.47 -12.24 -1.81
C ALA A 88 -1.49 -12.63 -3.30
N LEU A 89 -2.22 -13.69 -3.68
CA LEU A 89 -2.36 -14.12 -5.07
C LEU A 89 -3.05 -13.09 -5.99
N LEU A 90 -3.77 -12.13 -5.40
CA LEU A 90 -4.33 -10.99 -6.16
C LEU A 90 -3.25 -10.05 -6.69
N VAL A 91 -2.12 -10.02 -6.00
CA VAL A 91 -1.05 -9.05 -6.24
C VAL A 91 0.04 -9.63 -7.14
N ASP A 92 0.26 -10.93 -7.08
CA ASP A 92 1.31 -11.61 -7.84
C ASP A 92 0.99 -11.59 -9.35
N GLY A 93 1.72 -10.76 -10.08
CA GLY A 93 1.47 -10.48 -11.51
C GLY A 93 2.28 -11.35 -12.45
N LEU A 94 3.53 -11.63 -12.14
CA LEU A 94 4.46 -12.38 -12.99
C LEU A 94 4.46 -13.87 -12.63
N GLN A 95 4.58 -14.74 -13.62
CA GLN A 95 4.70 -16.18 -13.38
C GLN A 95 5.90 -16.52 -12.50
N ALA A 96 7.03 -15.83 -12.71
CA ALA A 96 8.23 -16.00 -11.89
C ALA A 96 8.03 -15.57 -10.41
N GLU A 97 7.21 -14.56 -10.16
CA GLU A 97 6.84 -14.12 -8.81
C GLU A 97 5.98 -15.17 -8.11
N ARG A 98 5.01 -15.73 -8.82
CA ARG A 98 4.16 -16.83 -8.31
C ARG A 98 4.95 -18.10 -8.00
N GLU A 99 5.92 -18.46 -8.85
CA GLU A 99 6.77 -19.65 -8.65
C GLU A 99 7.73 -19.49 -7.49
N GLN A 100 8.22 -18.28 -7.22
CA GLN A 100 9.18 -17.99 -6.17
C GLN A 100 8.54 -17.42 -4.89
N GLY A 101 7.28 -16.98 -4.95
CA GLY A 101 6.57 -16.34 -3.84
C GLY A 101 7.19 -15.00 -3.40
N ILE A 102 7.85 -14.29 -4.32
CA ILE A 102 8.50 -13.00 -4.03
C ILE A 102 8.20 -12.00 -5.14
N THR A 103 8.03 -10.73 -4.76
CA THR A 103 7.96 -9.60 -5.70
C THR A 103 9.36 -9.33 -6.26
N ILE A 104 9.50 -9.25 -7.57
CA ILE A 104 10.77 -9.04 -8.27
C ILE A 104 10.85 -7.61 -8.81
N ASP A 105 9.81 -7.15 -9.48
CA ASP A 105 9.74 -5.82 -10.09
C ASP A 105 8.71 -4.94 -9.38
N VAL A 106 8.69 -3.63 -9.68
CA VAL A 106 7.70 -2.72 -9.11
C VAL A 106 6.37 -2.90 -9.84
N ALA A 107 5.35 -3.28 -9.09
CA ALA A 107 3.98 -3.37 -9.61
C ALA A 107 3.13 -2.20 -9.08
N TYR A 108 2.44 -1.51 -9.99
CA TYR A 108 1.53 -0.44 -9.61
C TYR A 108 0.10 -0.94 -9.55
N ARG A 109 -0.57 -0.67 -8.42
CA ARG A 109 -1.98 -1.00 -8.19
C ARG A 109 -2.76 0.28 -7.92
N TYR A 110 -4.01 0.27 -8.33
CA TYR A 110 -4.87 1.45 -8.26
C TYR A 110 -6.15 1.11 -7.52
N PHE A 111 -6.52 1.94 -6.57
CA PHE A 111 -7.84 1.88 -5.97
C PHE A 111 -8.31 3.29 -5.60
N SER A 112 -9.59 3.43 -5.28
CA SER A 112 -10.15 4.71 -4.86
C SER A 112 -11.23 4.50 -3.82
N THR A 113 -11.24 5.36 -2.82
CA THR A 113 -12.34 5.46 -1.87
C THR A 113 -13.26 6.65 -2.26
N GLN A 114 -14.23 6.93 -1.42
CA GLN A 114 -15.06 8.12 -1.64
C GLN A 114 -14.27 9.43 -1.50
N LYS A 115 -13.24 9.44 -0.64
CA LYS A 115 -12.44 10.63 -0.32
C LYS A 115 -11.24 10.82 -1.26
N ARG A 116 -10.51 9.73 -1.58
CA ARG A 116 -9.18 9.81 -2.19
C ARG A 116 -8.95 8.72 -3.25
N LYS A 117 -8.06 9.01 -4.21
CA LYS A 117 -7.50 8.04 -5.16
C LYS A 117 -6.13 7.59 -4.67
N PHE A 118 -5.80 6.32 -4.89
CA PHE A 118 -4.55 5.74 -4.43
C PHE A 118 -3.82 5.03 -5.56
N ILE A 119 -2.50 5.20 -5.57
CA ILE A 119 -1.58 4.40 -6.36
C ILE A 119 -0.63 3.71 -5.38
N ILE A 120 -0.65 2.39 -5.36
CA ILE A 120 0.27 1.58 -4.57
C ILE A 120 1.43 1.17 -5.47
N ALA A 121 2.66 1.47 -5.07
CA ALA A 121 3.85 0.87 -5.65
C ALA A 121 4.23 -0.33 -4.78
N ASP A 122 3.92 -1.53 -5.25
CA ASP A 122 4.37 -2.77 -4.59
C ASP A 122 5.83 -2.99 -4.93
N THR A 123 6.66 -3.09 -3.91
CA THR A 123 8.11 -3.17 -4.07
C THR A 123 8.70 -4.43 -3.46
N PRO A 124 9.75 -4.99 -4.10
CA PRO A 124 10.39 -6.19 -3.60
C PRO A 124 11.00 -5.99 -2.21
N GLY A 125 10.87 -7.02 -1.36
CA GLY A 125 11.44 -7.02 -0.02
C GLY A 125 12.87 -7.57 0.04
N HIS A 126 13.35 -8.24 -1.01
CA HIS A 126 14.66 -8.88 -1.03
C HIS A 126 15.76 -7.86 -1.36
N GLU A 127 16.90 -7.94 -0.65
CA GLU A 127 17.99 -6.95 -0.81
C GLU A 127 18.58 -6.87 -2.23
N GLN A 128 18.55 -7.97 -2.98
CA GLN A 128 19.01 -8.00 -4.37
C GLN A 128 18.21 -7.06 -5.29
N TYR A 129 16.97 -6.78 -4.94
CA TYR A 129 16.06 -5.94 -5.70
C TYR A 129 15.89 -4.52 -5.14
N THR A 130 16.77 -4.09 -4.26
CA THR A 130 16.75 -2.74 -3.65
C THR A 130 16.70 -1.63 -4.70
N ARG A 131 17.28 -1.85 -5.89
CA ARG A 131 17.19 -0.88 -7.01
C ARG A 131 15.76 -0.68 -7.49
N ASN A 132 14.99 -1.75 -7.60
CA ASN A 132 13.58 -1.69 -8.00
C ASN A 132 12.75 -0.99 -6.92
N MET A 133 13.02 -1.27 -5.64
CA MET A 133 12.42 -0.56 -4.51
C MET A 133 12.67 0.95 -4.61
N ALA A 134 13.91 1.37 -4.88
CA ALA A 134 14.25 2.80 -5.03
C ALA A 134 13.51 3.45 -6.22
N THR A 135 13.29 2.72 -7.30
CA THR A 135 12.49 3.19 -8.44
C THR A 135 11.03 3.44 -8.02
N GLY A 136 10.42 2.53 -7.28
CA GLY A 136 9.08 2.74 -6.72
C GLY A 136 9.01 3.94 -5.78
N ALA A 137 9.97 4.05 -4.86
CA ALA A 137 10.03 5.12 -3.88
C ALA A 137 10.13 6.52 -4.51
N SER A 138 10.88 6.66 -5.60
CA SER A 138 11.07 7.97 -6.27
C SER A 138 9.80 8.59 -6.83
N THR A 139 8.75 7.79 -7.02
CA THR A 139 7.47 8.23 -7.58
C THR A 139 6.37 8.40 -6.54
N CYS A 140 6.66 8.09 -5.29
CA CYS A 140 5.69 8.09 -4.20
C CYS A 140 5.78 9.33 -3.32
N ASP A 141 4.72 9.60 -2.58
CA ASP A 141 4.59 10.72 -1.64
C ASP A 141 4.74 10.24 -0.19
N LEU A 142 4.46 8.95 0.06
CA LEU A 142 4.46 8.32 1.38
C LEU A 142 5.01 6.89 1.31
N ALA A 143 5.67 6.43 2.37
CA ALA A 143 6.12 5.05 2.50
C ALA A 143 5.35 4.31 3.60
N VAL A 144 4.76 3.17 3.26
CA VAL A 144 4.21 2.19 4.22
C VAL A 144 5.26 1.13 4.45
N ILE A 145 5.84 1.13 5.65
CA ILE A 145 6.91 0.20 6.03
C ILE A 145 6.33 -0.90 6.91
N LEU A 146 6.36 -2.13 6.41
CA LEU A 146 5.87 -3.27 7.16
C LEU A 146 6.96 -3.85 8.05
N ILE A 147 6.57 -4.23 9.26
CA ILE A 147 7.40 -4.92 10.24
C ILE A 147 6.63 -6.13 10.77
N ASP A 148 7.19 -7.32 10.67
CA ASP A 148 6.62 -8.52 11.31
C ASP A 148 6.80 -8.40 12.84
N ALA A 149 5.69 -8.37 13.59
CA ALA A 149 5.69 -8.21 15.04
C ALA A 149 6.54 -9.25 15.78
N ARG A 150 6.71 -10.44 15.22
CA ARG A 150 7.57 -11.49 15.81
C ARG A 150 9.05 -11.16 15.68
N LYS A 151 9.44 -10.56 14.52
CA LYS A 151 10.86 -10.32 14.17
C LYS A 151 11.36 -8.96 14.67
N GLY A 152 10.49 -7.92 14.72
CA GLY A 152 10.86 -6.56 15.05
C GLY A 152 11.60 -5.83 13.91
N VAL A 153 12.36 -4.80 14.23
CA VAL A 153 13.03 -3.93 13.26
C VAL A 153 14.28 -4.61 12.70
N LEU A 154 14.21 -5.09 11.46
CA LEU A 154 15.32 -5.75 10.77
C LEU A 154 16.22 -4.75 10.01
N ASP A 155 17.42 -5.16 9.66
CA ASP A 155 18.34 -4.35 8.85
C ASP A 155 17.75 -3.94 7.51
N GLN A 156 16.92 -4.79 6.91
CA GLN A 156 16.24 -4.50 5.66
C GLN A 156 15.18 -3.40 5.85
N THR A 157 14.46 -3.41 6.96
CA THR A 157 13.51 -2.34 7.35
C THR A 157 14.23 -1.00 7.46
N ARG A 158 15.36 -0.98 8.18
CA ARG A 158 16.21 0.22 8.34
C ARG A 158 16.73 0.73 6.99
N ARG A 159 17.19 -0.19 6.13
CA ARG A 159 17.69 0.13 4.78
C ARG A 159 16.60 0.74 3.90
N HIS A 160 15.40 0.18 3.89
CA HIS A 160 14.28 0.70 3.11
C HIS A 160 13.83 2.07 3.59
N SER A 161 13.75 2.28 4.91
CA SER A 161 13.44 3.57 5.50
C SER A 161 14.46 4.64 5.10
N PHE A 162 15.75 4.31 5.21
CA PHE A 162 16.84 5.21 4.86
C PHE A 162 16.85 5.58 3.37
N ILE A 163 16.67 4.61 2.48
CA ILE A 163 16.60 4.86 1.02
C ILE A 163 15.39 5.73 0.68
N SER A 164 14.22 5.44 1.25
CA SER A 164 13.01 6.23 1.03
C SER A 164 13.21 7.68 1.48
N ASN A 165 13.84 7.88 2.63
CA ASN A 165 14.17 9.21 3.13
C ASN A 165 15.17 9.96 2.23
N LEU A 166 16.24 9.29 1.77
CA LEU A 166 17.21 9.86 0.80
C LEU A 166 16.55 10.28 -0.52
N LEU A 167 15.49 9.59 -0.93
CA LEU A 167 14.72 9.93 -2.13
C LEU A 167 13.71 11.05 -1.90
N GLY A 168 13.68 11.60 -0.68
CA GLY A 168 12.90 12.79 -0.33
C GLY A 168 11.51 12.48 0.22
N LEU A 169 11.19 11.23 0.57
CA LEU A 169 9.96 10.93 1.29
C LEU A 169 10.08 11.43 2.73
N LYS A 170 9.03 12.12 3.17
CA LYS A 170 8.94 12.70 4.53
C LYS A 170 7.89 11.99 5.38
N HIS A 171 6.87 11.38 4.74
CA HIS A 171 5.77 10.72 5.42
C HIS A 171 6.01 9.21 5.45
N PHE A 172 6.04 8.65 6.65
CA PHE A 172 6.27 7.24 6.91
C PHE A 172 5.13 6.67 7.77
N VAL A 173 4.50 5.62 7.28
CA VAL A 173 3.56 4.81 8.06
C VAL A 173 4.22 3.49 8.35
N VAL A 174 4.53 3.26 9.60
CA VAL A 174 5.13 2.00 10.06
C VAL A 174 4.02 1.06 10.49
N ALA A 175 3.75 0.05 9.71
CA ALA A 175 2.72 -0.95 9.94
C ALA A 175 3.32 -2.16 10.66
N VAL A 176 3.09 -2.28 11.96
CA VAL A 176 3.48 -3.45 12.75
C VAL A 176 2.47 -4.55 12.48
N ASN A 177 2.82 -5.43 11.53
CA ASN A 177 1.95 -6.47 11.00
C ASN A 177 2.09 -7.79 11.74
N LYS A 178 1.10 -8.66 11.55
CA LYS A 178 1.00 -9.98 12.17
C LYS A 178 0.85 -9.92 13.68
N MET A 179 0.10 -8.92 14.16
CA MET A 179 -0.21 -8.79 15.59
C MET A 179 -1.00 -9.99 16.12
N ASP A 180 -1.74 -10.68 15.26
CA ASP A 180 -2.42 -11.95 15.55
C ASP A 180 -1.46 -13.04 16.05
N LEU A 181 -0.22 -13.08 15.54
CA LEU A 181 0.79 -14.08 15.91
C LEU A 181 1.53 -13.75 17.21
N VAL A 182 1.30 -12.58 17.77
CA VAL A 182 1.84 -12.15 19.09
C VAL A 182 0.71 -11.81 20.07
N GLU A 183 -0.48 -12.42 19.84
CA GLU A 183 -1.65 -12.28 20.72
C GLU A 183 -2.06 -10.80 20.93
N TYR A 184 -1.89 -9.95 19.91
CA TYR A 184 -2.17 -8.51 19.93
C TYR A 184 -1.51 -7.77 21.10
N SER A 185 -0.32 -8.20 21.52
CA SER A 185 0.41 -7.68 22.67
C SER A 185 0.79 -6.21 22.49
N GLN A 186 0.24 -5.35 23.35
CA GLN A 186 0.60 -3.93 23.43
C GLN A 186 2.08 -3.75 23.75
N GLN A 187 2.62 -4.52 24.70
CA GLN A 187 4.03 -4.44 25.08
C GLN A 187 4.94 -4.68 23.87
N ARG A 188 4.63 -5.70 23.06
CA ARG A 188 5.43 -6.01 21.86
C ARG A 188 5.39 -4.90 20.83
N PHE A 189 4.23 -4.29 20.64
CA PHE A 189 4.08 -3.12 19.78
C PHE A 189 4.93 -1.95 20.26
N GLU A 190 4.89 -1.64 21.55
CA GLU A 190 5.65 -0.53 22.14
C GLU A 190 7.16 -0.74 22.01
N GLU A 191 7.66 -1.97 22.23
CA GLU A 191 9.07 -2.31 22.00
C GLU A 191 9.51 -2.01 20.56
N ILE A 192 8.72 -2.43 19.57
CA ILE A 192 9.03 -2.20 18.15
C ILE A 192 8.93 -0.71 17.80
N ARG A 193 7.92 -0.03 18.33
CA ARG A 193 7.74 1.42 18.15
C ARG A 193 8.97 2.18 18.65
N ASP A 194 9.40 1.91 19.87
CA ASP A 194 10.50 2.62 20.51
C ASP A 194 11.84 2.31 19.79
N GLU A 195 12.03 1.07 19.36
CA GLU A 195 13.18 0.67 18.54
C GLU A 195 13.21 1.42 17.20
N TYR A 196 12.06 1.51 16.51
CA TYR A 196 11.98 2.21 15.23
C TYR A 196 12.16 3.72 15.39
N LEU A 197 11.58 4.34 16.40
CA LEU A 197 11.75 5.77 16.69
C LEU A 197 13.19 6.11 17.00
N SER A 198 13.89 5.30 17.81
CA SER A 198 15.32 5.48 18.05
C SER A 198 16.16 5.38 16.78
N PHE A 199 15.81 4.46 15.88
CA PHE A 199 16.47 4.39 14.57
C PHE A 199 16.15 5.64 13.73
N SER A 200 14.93 6.13 13.75
CA SER A 200 14.45 7.23 12.90
C SER A 200 15.15 8.57 13.18
N GLU A 201 15.76 8.74 14.35
CA GLU A 201 16.61 9.89 14.66
C GLU A 201 17.80 10.04 13.70
N ASN A 202 18.17 8.97 13.01
CA ASN A 202 19.24 8.99 12.01
C ASN A 202 18.75 9.35 10.60
N LEU A 203 17.44 9.55 10.39
CA LEU A 203 16.88 9.98 9.12
C LEU A 203 17.12 11.48 8.92
N GLN A 204 17.25 11.91 7.66
CA GLN A 204 17.56 13.29 7.34
C GLN A 204 16.28 14.16 7.28
N GLY A 205 16.35 15.33 7.89
CA GLY A 205 15.27 16.33 7.86
C GLY A 205 14.10 16.01 8.80
N GLU A 206 13.03 16.78 8.68
CA GLU A 206 11.80 16.52 9.41
C GLU A 206 11.03 15.40 8.73
N THR A 207 10.76 14.33 9.48
CA THR A 207 9.96 13.18 9.03
C THR A 207 8.71 13.05 9.90
N ASP A 208 7.57 12.88 9.24
CA ASP A 208 6.31 12.54 9.90
C ASP A 208 6.18 11.02 9.92
N ILE A 209 6.20 10.45 11.13
CA ILE A 209 6.19 9.00 11.33
C ILE A 209 4.96 8.61 12.14
N GLN A 210 4.08 7.85 11.54
CA GLN A 210 2.91 7.25 12.16
C GLN A 210 3.15 5.76 12.32
N ILE A 211 2.94 5.22 13.53
CA ILE A 211 3.17 3.79 13.79
C ILE A 211 1.85 3.16 14.22
N ILE A 212 1.43 2.12 13.49
CA ILE A 212 0.13 1.47 13.68
C ILE A 212 0.29 -0.05 13.80
N PRO A 213 -0.41 -0.68 14.75
CA PRO A 213 -0.51 -2.13 14.82
C PRO A 213 -1.61 -2.63 13.88
N LEU A 214 -1.38 -3.75 13.20
CA LEU A 214 -2.40 -4.37 12.35
C LEU A 214 -2.19 -5.88 12.15
N SER A 215 -3.20 -6.56 11.66
CA SER A 215 -3.09 -7.87 11.05
C SER A 215 -3.65 -7.84 9.63
N ALA A 216 -2.77 -7.91 8.64
CA ALA A 216 -3.18 -7.94 7.23
C ALA A 216 -3.96 -9.22 6.89
N LEU A 217 -3.68 -10.34 7.56
CA LEU A 217 -4.36 -11.61 7.33
C LEU A 217 -5.80 -11.60 7.87
N GLU A 218 -5.99 -11.13 9.09
CA GLU A 218 -7.31 -11.06 9.72
C GLU A 218 -8.09 -9.81 9.29
N GLY A 219 -7.41 -8.75 8.84
CA GLY A 219 -7.99 -7.46 8.45
C GLY A 219 -8.06 -6.46 9.61
N ASP A 220 -7.53 -6.83 10.79
CA ASP A 220 -7.56 -5.98 11.96
C ASP A 220 -6.80 -4.67 11.72
N ASN A 221 -7.47 -3.55 11.97
CA ASN A 221 -6.93 -2.20 11.86
C ASN A 221 -6.39 -1.82 10.46
N VAL A 222 -6.81 -2.54 9.42
CA VAL A 222 -6.44 -2.22 8.03
C VAL A 222 -7.42 -1.20 7.44
N VAL A 223 -8.70 -1.51 7.38
CA VAL A 223 -9.76 -0.63 6.86
C VAL A 223 -10.60 -0.07 8.01
N GLU A 224 -10.98 -0.93 8.95
CA GLU A 224 -11.75 -0.58 10.13
C GLU A 224 -10.95 -0.86 11.39
N ALA A 225 -11.22 -0.12 12.46
CA ALA A 225 -10.64 -0.38 13.78
C ALA A 225 -11.13 -1.76 14.28
N SER A 226 -10.27 -2.48 14.98
CA SER A 226 -10.58 -3.82 15.50
C SER A 226 -10.69 -3.85 17.02
N ASP A 227 -11.66 -4.60 17.52
CA ASP A 227 -11.82 -4.86 18.95
C ASP A 227 -10.61 -5.60 19.56
N ASN A 228 -9.88 -6.38 18.74
CA ASN A 228 -8.67 -7.08 19.16
C ASN A 228 -7.52 -6.12 19.55
N LEU A 229 -7.56 -4.90 19.02
CA LEU A 229 -6.58 -3.84 19.27
C LEU A 229 -7.19 -2.68 20.08
N SER A 230 -8.10 -2.99 21.00
CA SER A 230 -8.84 -2.00 21.81
C SER A 230 -7.94 -1.04 22.63
N TRP A 231 -6.69 -1.41 22.87
CA TRP A 231 -5.69 -0.57 23.54
C TRP A 231 -5.08 0.50 22.60
N PHE A 232 -5.29 0.37 21.29
CA PHE A 232 -4.79 1.34 20.32
C PHE A 232 -5.88 2.36 19.95
N GLU A 233 -5.68 3.60 20.35
CA GLU A 233 -6.63 4.70 20.12
C GLU A 233 -6.40 5.45 18.79
N GLY A 234 -5.51 4.96 17.95
CA GLY A 234 -5.17 5.58 16.66
C GLY A 234 -6.14 5.20 15.53
N PRO A 235 -6.00 5.84 14.36
CA PRO A 235 -6.79 5.52 13.17
C PRO A 235 -6.40 4.16 12.59
N SER A 236 -7.29 3.56 11.77
CA SER A 236 -6.93 2.44 10.91
C SER A 236 -5.95 2.88 9.81
N LEU A 237 -5.30 1.92 9.15
CA LEU A 237 -4.38 2.23 8.05
C LEU A 237 -5.06 3.03 6.95
N LEU A 238 -6.25 2.62 6.51
CA LEU A 238 -6.98 3.31 5.45
C LEU A 238 -7.39 4.71 5.87
N ASP A 239 -7.91 4.89 7.09
CA ASP A 239 -8.26 6.21 7.62
C ASP A 239 -7.05 7.16 7.64
N LEU A 240 -5.89 6.66 8.03
CA LEU A 240 -4.65 7.42 8.03
C LEU A 240 -4.27 7.83 6.61
N LEU A 241 -4.29 6.89 5.64
CA LEU A 241 -3.97 7.16 4.24
C LEU A 241 -4.97 8.12 3.58
N GLU A 242 -6.24 8.11 3.99
CA GLU A 242 -7.25 9.04 3.47
C GLU A 242 -7.06 10.47 3.95
N ASN A 243 -6.52 10.65 5.17
CA ASN A 243 -6.48 11.95 5.84
C ASN A 243 -5.06 12.55 5.90
N VAL A 244 -4.01 11.80 5.59
CA VAL A 244 -2.64 12.33 5.57
C VAL A 244 -2.52 13.46 4.56
N ASP A 245 -1.98 14.60 5.00
CA ASP A 245 -1.70 15.75 4.13
C ASP A 245 -0.27 15.61 3.56
N VAL A 246 -0.19 15.32 2.28
CA VAL A 246 1.09 15.21 1.54
C VAL A 246 1.30 16.40 0.59
N ASP A 247 0.35 17.35 0.55
CA ASP A 247 0.33 18.50 -0.35
C ASP A 247 1.30 19.62 0.10
N GLN A 248 2.47 19.26 0.60
CA GLN A 248 3.59 20.20 0.49
C GLN A 248 3.90 20.29 -1.00
N VAL A 249 3.48 21.41 -1.59
CA VAL A 249 3.83 21.83 -2.95
C VAL A 249 5.30 21.46 -3.15
N LYS A 250 5.57 20.41 -3.90
CA LYS A 250 6.89 20.25 -4.51
C LYS A 250 6.97 21.46 -5.42
N ASP A 251 7.66 22.50 -4.95
CA ASP A 251 8.02 23.64 -5.78
C ASP A 251 8.79 23.05 -6.95
N CYS A 252 8.03 22.65 -7.94
CA CYS A 252 8.55 22.21 -9.20
C CYS A 252 9.04 23.49 -9.88
N LEU A 253 10.22 23.96 -9.48
CA LEU A 253 11.03 24.88 -10.24
C LEU A 253 11.46 24.16 -11.54
N LEU A 254 10.50 23.73 -12.33
CA LEU A 254 10.69 23.48 -13.72
C LEU A 254 10.99 24.84 -14.35
N TYR A 255 12.25 25.22 -14.26
CA TYR A 255 12.80 26.15 -15.23
C TYR A 255 12.73 25.42 -16.57
N THR A 256 11.68 25.66 -17.32
CA THR A 256 11.68 25.41 -18.75
C THR A 256 12.73 26.37 -19.34
N SER A 257 13.96 25.90 -19.39
CA SER A 257 14.95 26.50 -20.27
C SER A 257 14.29 26.47 -21.69
N PRO A 258 14.11 27.62 -22.33
CA PRO A 258 13.52 27.61 -23.66
C PRO A 258 14.33 26.67 -24.54
N SER A 259 13.63 25.75 -25.20
CA SER A 259 14.24 24.81 -26.11
C SER A 259 15.05 25.60 -27.13
N PRO A 260 16.23 25.12 -27.59
CA PRO A 260 16.95 25.75 -28.68
C PRO A 260 16.12 25.98 -29.96
N ARG A 261 14.98 25.28 -30.08
CA ARG A 261 14.00 25.49 -31.16
C ARG A 261 13.16 26.75 -30.99
N ASP A 262 12.97 27.22 -29.77
CA ASP A 262 12.15 28.40 -29.47
C ASP A 262 12.94 29.72 -29.66
N GLN A 263 14.25 29.61 -29.97
CA GLN A 263 15.13 30.74 -30.22
C GLN A 263 15.27 31.08 -31.71
N LEU A 264 14.51 30.41 -32.60
CA LEU A 264 14.57 30.56 -34.03
C LEU A 264 13.33 31.24 -34.67
N THR A 265 12.75 32.21 -33.95
CA THR A 265 11.76 33.15 -34.53
C THR A 265 12.21 34.59 -34.37
#